data_e4d167b71340c002c2666ad8d0b43fbc
#
_entry.id   e4d167b71340c002c2666ad8d0b43fbc
#
_cell.length_a   1.000
_cell.length_b   1.000
_cell.length_c   1.000
_cell.angle_alpha   90.00
_cell.angle_beta   90.00
_cell.angle_gamma   90.00
#
_symmetry.space_group_name_H-M   'P 1'
#
loop_
_entity.id
_entity.type
_entity.pdbx_description
1 polymer ?
#
loop_
_entity_poly.entity_id
_entity_poly.type
_entity_poly.pdbx_seq_one_letter_code
_entity_poly.pdbx_strand_id
1 'polypeptide(L)'
;ASTVAELYGLSSILSRSELSMIARRGSGSACRSVFGGFVAWNMGTADDGTDSLAVPVAHREHWPDLHVLICVVNDGKKGTSSPSGMKKPVATSPLLLHRIRHVVPERMRAMTEAIAARDFGAFARVTMADSNNFHACCLDTAPPIFYMNDTSRAIVQVVEELNRARAEAGEDPMAAYTFDAGPNAVLYMREKDVPTVLRAVQHYFPGASFDDPFQMASNDAPLPATFRHDIVPVHPAESVRRVIHTRVGDGPRVLEHGLGPQSLLTPEGVPVRTT
;
A
#
# COMPACT_ATOMS: atom_id res chain seq x y z
N ALA A 1 14.92 -11.63 2.81
CA ALA A 1 16.18 -11.11 3.39
C ALA A 1 16.22 -11.34 4.90
N SER A 2 15.28 -10.73 5.67
CA SER A 2 15.29 -10.83 7.15
C SER A 2 15.23 -12.26 7.66
N THR A 3 14.35 -13.11 7.12
CA THR A 3 14.24 -14.53 7.51
C THR A 3 15.54 -15.30 7.28
N VAL A 4 16.19 -15.07 6.13
CA VAL A 4 17.47 -15.71 5.80
C VAL A 4 18.59 -15.19 6.72
N ALA A 5 18.61 -13.88 6.97
CA ALA A 5 19.59 -13.28 7.87
C ALA A 5 19.49 -13.86 9.29
N GLU A 6 18.25 -14.03 9.79
CA GLU A 6 18.02 -14.64 11.11
C GLU A 6 18.44 -16.10 11.14
N LEU A 7 18.05 -16.88 10.13
CA LEU A 7 18.38 -18.30 10.02
C LEU A 7 19.89 -18.57 10.04
N TYR A 8 20.68 -17.71 9.41
CA TYR A 8 22.14 -17.84 9.35
C TYR A 8 22.89 -16.99 10.37
N GLY A 9 22.20 -16.39 11.34
CA GLY A 9 22.80 -15.56 12.38
C GLY A 9 23.41 -14.24 11.86
N LEU A 10 23.06 -13.82 10.62
CA LEU A 10 23.60 -12.62 10.01
C LEU A 10 23.05 -11.33 10.65
N SER A 11 21.91 -11.42 11.34
CA SER A 11 21.32 -10.30 12.09
C SER A 11 22.21 -9.79 13.22
N SER A 12 23.18 -10.59 13.70
CA SER A 12 24.19 -10.17 14.68
C SER A 12 25.40 -9.47 14.06
N ILE A 13 25.59 -9.58 12.75
CA ILE A 13 26.77 -9.09 12.02
C ILE A 13 26.38 -7.89 11.13
N LEU A 14 25.22 -7.96 10.48
CA LEU A 14 24.72 -6.95 9.57
C LEU A 14 23.72 -6.02 10.24
N SER A 15 23.88 -4.74 10.03
CA SER A 15 22.88 -3.73 10.41
C SER A 15 21.60 -3.88 9.58
N ARG A 16 20.49 -3.34 10.06
CA ARG A 16 19.23 -3.29 9.29
C ARG A 16 19.39 -2.53 7.97
N SER A 17 20.24 -1.50 7.91
CA SER A 17 20.53 -0.75 6.68
C SER A 17 21.25 -1.62 5.65
N GLU A 18 22.22 -2.43 6.04
CA GLU A 18 22.90 -3.37 5.15
C GLU A 18 21.96 -4.48 4.66
N LEU A 19 21.11 -5.03 5.54
CA LEU A 19 20.06 -5.97 5.15
C LEU A 19 19.06 -5.34 4.17
N SER A 20 18.72 -4.07 4.37
CA SER A 20 17.87 -3.30 3.47
C SER A 20 18.48 -3.13 2.08
N MET A 21 19.78 -2.82 2.01
CA MET A 21 20.52 -2.77 0.74
C MET A 21 20.50 -4.11 0.00
N ILE A 22 20.74 -5.21 0.71
CA ILE A 22 20.70 -6.57 0.14
C ILE A 22 19.28 -6.88 -0.36
N ALA A 23 18.24 -6.59 0.43
CA ALA A 23 16.86 -6.81 0.06
C ALA A 23 16.47 -6.03 -1.21
N ARG A 24 16.94 -4.79 -1.38
CA ARG A 24 16.72 -3.94 -2.54
C ARG A 24 17.22 -4.57 -3.84
N ARG A 25 18.34 -5.29 -3.81
CA ARG A 25 18.91 -5.96 -5.00
C ARG A 25 18.02 -7.08 -5.52
N GLY A 26 17.23 -7.71 -4.65
CA GLY A 26 16.24 -8.72 -5.05
C GLY A 26 14.91 -8.11 -5.49
N SER A 27 14.45 -7.09 -4.77
CA SER A 27 13.22 -6.33 -5.09
C SER A 27 13.35 -4.92 -4.51
N GLY A 28 13.20 -3.90 -5.35
CA GLY A 28 13.39 -2.50 -4.95
C GLY A 28 12.59 -2.12 -3.70
N SER A 29 11.29 -2.41 -3.69
CA SER A 29 10.42 -2.08 -2.54
C SER A 29 10.70 -2.88 -1.28
N ALA A 30 11.35 -4.05 -1.38
CA ALA A 30 11.66 -4.92 -0.24
C ALA A 30 12.61 -4.27 0.78
N CYS A 31 13.39 -3.26 0.37
CA CYS A 31 14.25 -2.52 1.28
C CYS A 31 13.48 -1.89 2.45
N ARG A 32 12.26 -1.42 2.21
CA ARG A 32 11.42 -0.82 3.25
C ARG A 32 10.87 -1.85 4.24
N SER A 33 10.60 -3.06 3.79
CA SER A 33 10.01 -4.13 4.61
C SER A 33 10.96 -4.71 5.67
N VAL A 34 12.23 -4.31 5.67
CA VAL A 34 13.21 -4.65 6.72
C VAL A 34 12.98 -3.82 7.99
N PHE A 35 12.25 -2.71 7.86
CA PHE A 35 11.90 -1.81 8.95
C PHE A 35 10.41 -1.92 9.28
N GLY A 36 10.03 -1.53 10.49
CA GLY A 36 8.65 -1.30 10.89
C GLY A 36 8.28 0.18 10.82
N GLY A 37 7.01 0.47 11.01
CA GLY A 37 6.50 1.84 10.99
C GLY A 37 6.43 2.45 9.59
N PHE A 38 6.68 3.74 9.50
CA PHE A 38 6.72 4.51 8.27
C PHE A 38 8.16 4.56 7.77
N VAL A 39 8.36 4.18 6.51
CA VAL A 39 9.71 4.03 5.95
C VAL A 39 9.79 4.73 4.60
N ALA A 40 10.76 5.62 4.45
CA ALA A 40 11.11 6.24 3.19
C ALA A 40 12.24 5.47 2.50
N TRP A 41 12.23 5.44 1.17
CA TRP A 41 13.35 4.94 0.39
C TRP A 41 13.96 6.10 -0.40
N ASN A 42 15.16 6.51 -0.02
CA ASN A 42 15.90 7.57 -0.67
C ASN A 42 16.59 7.05 -1.94
N MET A 43 16.54 7.84 -2.99
CA MET A 43 17.15 7.48 -4.29
C MET A 43 18.68 7.32 -4.17
N GLY A 44 19.32 8.18 -3.38
CA GLY A 44 20.78 8.30 -3.35
C GLY A 44 21.33 9.12 -4.51
N THR A 45 22.64 9.33 -4.50
CA THR A 45 23.40 10.12 -5.49
C THR A 45 24.62 9.38 -6.02
N ALA A 46 25.05 8.32 -5.34
CA ALA A 46 26.19 7.51 -5.74
C ALA A 46 25.84 6.61 -6.92
N ASP A 47 26.70 6.55 -7.94
CA ASP A 47 26.48 5.77 -9.15
C ASP A 47 26.37 4.25 -8.87
N ASP A 48 27.07 3.76 -7.84
CA ASP A 48 26.99 2.37 -7.40
C ASP A 48 25.73 2.07 -6.55
N GLY A 49 24.96 3.11 -6.19
CA GLY A 49 23.73 3.04 -5.42
C GLY A 49 23.93 2.64 -3.96
N THR A 50 25.12 2.74 -3.40
CA THR A 50 25.40 2.38 -1.99
C THR A 50 24.70 3.28 -1.00
N ASP A 51 24.37 4.52 -1.37
CA ASP A 51 23.63 5.51 -0.59
C ASP A 51 22.11 5.52 -0.86
N SER A 52 21.62 4.63 -1.75
CA SER A 52 20.18 4.44 -1.99
C SER A 52 19.60 3.55 -0.89
N LEU A 53 19.17 4.16 0.22
CA LEU A 53 18.81 3.46 1.46
C LEU A 53 17.35 3.68 1.84
N ALA A 54 16.77 2.67 2.47
CA ALA A 54 15.52 2.83 3.20
C ALA A 54 15.83 3.36 4.62
N VAL A 55 15.07 4.37 5.04
CA VAL A 55 15.22 5.02 6.35
C VAL A 55 13.88 5.09 7.07
N PRO A 56 13.81 4.80 8.38
CA PRO A 56 12.60 5.01 9.17
C PRO A 56 12.24 6.51 9.22
N VAL A 57 10.97 6.81 9.00
CA VAL A 57 10.38 8.15 9.15
C VAL A 57 9.73 8.29 10.52
N ALA A 58 8.93 7.31 10.91
CA ALA A 58 8.28 7.25 12.21
C ALA A 58 7.99 5.80 12.63
N HIS A 59 7.93 5.54 13.93
CA HIS A 59 7.48 4.26 14.46
C HIS A 59 5.98 4.07 14.26
N ARG A 60 5.49 2.83 14.33
CA ARG A 60 4.06 2.54 14.11
C ARG A 60 3.17 3.23 15.16
N GLU A 61 3.65 3.36 16.39
CA GLU A 61 2.94 3.99 17.51
C GLU A 61 2.77 5.50 17.32
N HIS A 62 3.52 6.10 16.40
CA HIS A 62 3.39 7.51 16.09
C HIS A 62 2.00 7.84 15.53
N TRP A 63 1.39 6.92 14.76
CA TRP A 63 0.07 7.15 14.17
C TRP A 63 -0.82 5.89 14.30
N PRO A 64 -1.33 5.62 15.51
CA PRO A 64 -1.98 4.34 15.83
C PRO A 64 -3.36 4.17 15.17
N ASP A 65 -4.05 5.25 14.84
CA ASP A 65 -5.38 5.27 14.22
C ASP A 65 -5.35 5.32 12.68
N LEU A 66 -4.17 5.17 12.05
CA LEU A 66 -4.08 5.00 10.60
C LEU A 66 -4.33 3.53 10.22
N HIS A 67 -5.46 3.29 9.59
CA HIS A 67 -5.89 1.99 9.10
C HIS A 67 -5.78 1.86 7.59
N VAL A 68 -5.72 0.62 7.12
CA VAL A 68 -5.51 0.28 5.72
C VAL A 68 -6.47 -0.83 5.32
N LEU A 69 -7.17 -0.67 4.20
CA LEU A 69 -7.91 -1.73 3.52
C LEU A 69 -7.23 -2.08 2.21
N ILE A 70 -6.92 -3.34 2.01
CA ILE A 70 -6.38 -3.86 0.75
C ILE A 70 -7.51 -4.56 0.02
N CYS A 71 -7.99 -3.96 -1.08
CA CYS A 71 -9.02 -4.52 -1.93
C CYS A 71 -8.35 -5.38 -3.02
N VAL A 72 -8.41 -6.69 -2.87
CA VAL A 72 -7.85 -7.64 -3.83
C VAL A 72 -8.84 -7.83 -4.97
N VAL A 73 -8.52 -7.24 -6.11
CA VAL A 73 -9.36 -7.27 -7.33
C VAL A 73 -9.01 -8.48 -8.19
N ASN A 74 -7.72 -8.80 -8.30
CA ASN A 74 -7.25 -9.94 -9.07
C ASN A 74 -6.00 -10.54 -8.40
N ASP A 75 -6.02 -11.83 -8.20
CA ASP A 75 -4.91 -12.64 -7.68
C ASP A 75 -4.20 -13.45 -8.78
N GLY A 76 -4.64 -13.34 -10.04
CA GLY A 76 -4.01 -13.95 -11.20
C GLY A 76 -2.66 -13.34 -11.60
N LYS A 77 -1.97 -13.99 -12.55
CA LYS A 77 -0.69 -13.49 -13.07
C LYS A 77 -0.85 -12.12 -13.74
N LYS A 78 0.02 -11.18 -13.41
CA LYS A 78 0.08 -9.84 -14.03
C LYS A 78 0.43 -9.96 -15.50
N GLY A 79 -0.25 -9.21 -16.37
CA GLY A 79 0.04 -9.16 -17.82
C GLY A 79 1.43 -8.58 -18.15
N THR A 80 1.94 -7.69 -17.30
CA THR A 80 3.30 -7.13 -17.38
C THR A 80 4.03 -7.42 -16.08
N SER A 81 5.21 -8.06 -16.17
CA SER A 81 6.03 -8.33 -14.99
C SER A 81 6.60 -7.03 -14.40
N SER A 82 6.76 -6.96 -13.07
CA SER A 82 7.32 -5.78 -12.41
C SER A 82 8.71 -5.37 -12.95
N PRO A 83 9.66 -6.28 -13.24
CA PRO A 83 10.93 -5.89 -13.85
C PRO A 83 10.81 -5.26 -15.24
N SER A 84 9.92 -5.80 -16.10
CA SER A 84 9.64 -5.20 -17.41
C SER A 84 8.94 -3.85 -17.29
N GLY A 85 7.99 -3.76 -16.33
CA GLY A 85 7.27 -2.52 -16.02
C GLY A 85 8.15 -1.41 -15.45
N MET A 86 9.31 -1.72 -14.87
CA MET A 86 10.27 -0.71 -14.40
C MET A 86 11.23 -0.23 -15.50
N LYS A 87 11.66 -1.12 -16.40
CA LYS A 87 12.65 -0.78 -17.44
C LYS A 87 12.06 0.05 -18.57
N LYS A 88 10.85 -0.29 -19.04
CA LYS A 88 10.21 0.38 -20.17
C LYS A 88 9.92 1.87 -19.90
N PRO A 89 9.32 2.28 -18.77
CA PRO A 89 9.10 3.68 -18.45
C PRO A 89 10.38 4.50 -18.44
N VAL A 90 11.48 3.96 -17.90
CA VAL A 90 12.78 4.63 -17.89
C VAL A 90 13.27 4.92 -19.31
N ALA A 91 13.05 4.00 -20.24
CA ALA A 91 13.51 4.12 -21.63
C ALA A 91 12.61 5.00 -22.51
N THR A 92 11.32 5.13 -22.18
CA THR A 92 10.34 5.65 -23.15
C THR A 92 9.39 6.73 -22.62
N SER A 93 9.33 6.99 -21.28
CA SER A 93 8.42 7.98 -20.70
C SER A 93 9.15 9.26 -20.31
N PRO A 94 8.96 10.37 -21.03
CA PRO A 94 9.44 11.69 -20.60
C PRO A 94 8.81 12.14 -19.27
N LEU A 95 7.55 11.76 -19.01
CA LEU A 95 6.89 12.06 -17.73
C LEU A 95 7.62 11.44 -16.55
N LEU A 96 8.21 10.24 -16.71
CA LEU A 96 8.97 9.62 -15.63
C LEU A 96 10.22 10.44 -15.26
N LEU A 97 10.92 11.03 -16.23
CA LEU A 97 12.07 11.88 -15.96
C LEU A 97 11.68 13.13 -15.17
N HIS A 98 10.55 13.75 -15.55
CA HIS A 98 10.00 14.87 -14.82
C HIS A 98 9.57 14.46 -13.39
N ARG A 99 8.91 13.30 -13.26
CA ARG A 99 8.52 12.73 -11.96
C ARG A 99 9.72 12.56 -11.04
N ILE A 100 10.81 11.95 -11.51
CA ILE A 100 12.01 11.68 -10.72
C ILE A 100 12.65 12.99 -10.24
N ARG A 101 12.74 13.99 -11.11
CA ARG A 101 13.49 15.22 -10.83
C ARG A 101 12.74 16.24 -9.99
N HIS A 102 11.42 16.31 -10.14
CA HIS A 102 10.60 17.40 -9.59
C HIS A 102 9.47 16.91 -8.68
N VAL A 103 8.71 15.90 -9.12
CA VAL A 103 7.48 15.51 -8.43
C VAL A 103 7.79 14.70 -7.16
N VAL A 104 8.63 13.67 -7.26
CA VAL A 104 8.92 12.77 -6.14
C VAL A 104 9.64 13.49 -4.99
N PRO A 105 10.67 14.32 -5.21
CA PRO A 105 11.33 15.04 -4.12
C PRO A 105 10.37 15.92 -3.31
N GLU A 106 9.49 16.65 -3.99
CA GLU A 106 8.49 17.50 -3.33
C GLU A 106 7.48 16.67 -2.54
N ARG A 107 6.96 15.59 -3.14
CA ARG A 107 5.99 14.70 -2.48
C ARG A 107 6.58 13.92 -1.31
N MET A 108 7.84 13.52 -1.41
CA MET A 108 8.55 12.90 -0.28
C MET A 108 8.63 13.84 0.92
N ARG A 109 8.95 15.12 0.69
CA ARG A 109 8.96 16.14 1.75
C ARG A 109 7.56 16.32 2.34
N ALA A 110 6.56 16.57 1.49
CA ALA A 110 5.18 16.79 1.93
C ALA A 110 4.61 15.56 2.68
N MET A 111 4.91 14.34 2.23
CA MET A 111 4.50 13.12 2.90
C MET A 111 5.17 12.96 4.27
N THR A 112 6.46 13.26 4.37
CA THR A 112 7.19 13.20 5.64
C THR A 112 6.61 14.20 6.65
N GLU A 113 6.30 15.41 6.21
CA GLU A 113 5.67 16.45 7.04
C GLU A 113 4.25 16.03 7.48
N ALA A 114 3.45 15.47 6.56
CA ALA A 114 2.10 14.98 6.86
C ALA A 114 2.13 13.83 7.89
N ILE A 115 3.06 12.89 7.76
CA ILE A 115 3.25 11.81 8.74
C ILE A 115 3.67 12.39 10.09
N ALA A 116 4.65 13.29 10.13
CA ALA A 116 5.13 13.90 11.37
C ALA A 116 4.01 14.64 12.12
N ALA A 117 3.16 15.38 11.38
CA ALA A 117 2.03 16.11 11.92
C ALA A 117 0.78 15.24 12.19
N ARG A 118 0.74 13.99 11.71
CA ARG A 118 -0.47 13.16 11.65
C ARG A 118 -1.63 13.87 10.93
N ASP A 119 -1.29 14.66 9.90
CA ASP A 119 -2.26 15.36 9.06
C ASP A 119 -2.78 14.41 7.98
N PHE A 120 -3.94 13.79 8.25
CA PHE A 120 -4.55 12.86 7.30
C PHE A 120 -4.99 13.54 6.00
N GLY A 121 -5.42 14.80 6.05
CA GLY A 121 -5.81 15.56 4.87
C GLY A 121 -4.64 15.75 3.90
N ALA A 122 -3.48 16.18 4.40
CA ALA A 122 -2.26 16.29 3.60
C ALA A 122 -1.76 14.92 3.12
N PHE A 123 -1.73 13.91 4.00
CA PHE A 123 -1.37 12.52 3.67
C PHE A 123 -2.23 11.98 2.52
N ALA A 124 -3.56 12.13 2.59
CA ALA A 124 -4.50 11.64 1.60
C ALA A 124 -4.28 12.31 0.23
N ARG A 125 -4.17 13.63 0.21
CA ARG A 125 -3.92 14.39 -1.02
C ARG A 125 -2.62 13.97 -1.70
N VAL A 126 -1.53 13.85 -0.96
CA VAL A 126 -0.23 13.43 -1.51
C VAL A 126 -0.30 11.99 -2.03
N THR A 127 -0.90 11.08 -1.26
CA THR A 127 -1.04 9.65 -1.62
C THR A 127 -1.78 9.49 -2.95
N MET A 128 -2.97 10.08 -3.07
CA MET A 128 -3.79 9.97 -4.29
C MET A 128 -3.12 10.65 -5.48
N ALA A 129 -2.57 11.86 -5.30
CA ALA A 129 -1.87 12.56 -6.37
C ALA A 129 -0.63 11.79 -6.85
N ASP A 130 0.09 11.12 -5.95
CA ASP A 130 1.26 10.32 -6.34
C ASP A 130 0.88 9.04 -7.08
N SER A 131 -0.17 8.37 -6.65
CA SER A 131 -0.74 7.22 -7.35
C SER A 131 -1.16 7.60 -8.78
N ASN A 132 -1.91 8.69 -8.94
CA ASN A 132 -2.36 9.17 -10.25
C ASN A 132 -1.19 9.51 -11.17
N ASN A 133 -0.16 10.19 -10.66
CA ASN A 133 1.03 10.53 -11.44
C ASN A 133 1.85 9.29 -11.84
N PHE A 134 1.96 8.29 -10.95
CA PHE A 134 2.61 7.02 -11.28
C PHE A 134 1.91 6.33 -12.46
N HIS A 135 0.58 6.22 -12.41
CA HIS A 135 -0.19 5.59 -13.49
C HIS A 135 -0.19 6.42 -14.79
N ALA A 136 -0.09 7.75 -14.71
CA ALA A 136 0.13 8.59 -15.89
C ALA A 136 1.47 8.26 -16.57
N CYS A 137 2.55 8.06 -15.82
CA CYS A 137 3.83 7.60 -16.37
C CYS A 137 3.72 6.19 -16.99
N CYS A 138 2.90 5.30 -16.43
CA CYS A 138 2.65 3.99 -17.03
C CYS A 138 1.96 4.10 -18.40
N LEU A 139 0.97 5.00 -18.52
CA LEU A 139 0.27 5.26 -19.77
C LEU A 139 1.15 5.96 -20.81
N ASP A 140 2.08 6.82 -20.38
CA ASP A 140 3.06 7.53 -21.24
C ASP A 140 4.17 6.59 -21.76
N THR A 141 4.26 5.39 -21.23
CA THR A 141 5.24 4.37 -21.65
C THR A 141 4.91 3.81 -23.03
N ALA A 142 5.91 3.52 -23.86
CA ALA A 142 5.72 2.89 -25.17
C ALA A 142 6.27 1.44 -25.18
N PRO A 143 5.40 0.41 -25.39
CA PRO A 143 3.92 0.48 -25.41
C PRO A 143 3.36 0.79 -24.03
N PRO A 144 2.15 1.38 -23.95
CA PRO A 144 1.56 1.78 -22.67
C PRO A 144 1.31 0.58 -21.75
N ILE A 145 1.42 0.86 -20.45
CA ILE A 145 1.21 -0.13 -19.39
C ILE A 145 -0.12 0.17 -18.70
N PHE A 146 -1.02 -0.81 -18.68
CA PHE A 146 -2.32 -0.74 -18.01
C PHE A 146 -2.31 -1.64 -16.78
N TYR A 147 -2.09 -1.04 -15.60
CA TYR A 147 -2.17 -1.78 -14.34
C TYR A 147 -3.58 -1.80 -13.75
N MET A 148 -4.30 -0.68 -13.90
CA MET A 148 -5.66 -0.51 -13.40
C MET A 148 -6.68 -1.04 -14.40
N ASN A 149 -7.74 -1.69 -13.89
CA ASN A 149 -8.90 -2.14 -14.65
C ASN A 149 -10.17 -1.33 -14.29
N ASP A 150 -11.35 -1.73 -14.79
CA ASP A 150 -12.62 -1.04 -14.52
C ASP A 150 -12.98 -1.06 -13.03
N THR A 151 -12.73 -2.17 -12.33
CA THR A 151 -12.95 -2.26 -10.88
C THR A 151 -12.05 -1.29 -10.13
N SER A 152 -10.78 -1.17 -10.52
CA SER A 152 -9.85 -0.21 -9.93
C SER A 152 -10.36 1.23 -10.11
N ARG A 153 -10.84 1.58 -11.30
CA ARG A 153 -11.41 2.90 -11.60
C ARG A 153 -12.69 3.18 -10.79
N ALA A 154 -13.54 2.18 -10.64
CA ALA A 154 -14.74 2.31 -9.81
C ALA A 154 -14.40 2.52 -8.33
N ILE A 155 -13.40 1.82 -7.80
CA ILE A 155 -12.92 2.07 -6.42
C ILE A 155 -12.44 3.52 -6.26
N VAL A 156 -11.69 4.07 -7.23
CA VAL A 156 -11.30 5.48 -7.23
C VAL A 156 -12.52 6.38 -7.16
N GLN A 157 -13.54 6.16 -8.01
CA GLN A 157 -14.75 6.98 -8.05
C GLN A 157 -15.54 6.94 -6.72
N VAL A 158 -15.63 5.76 -6.08
CA VAL A 158 -16.27 5.61 -4.77
C VAL A 158 -15.53 6.42 -3.69
N VAL A 159 -14.19 6.34 -3.65
CA VAL A 159 -13.38 7.09 -2.69
C VAL A 159 -13.47 8.60 -2.94
N GLU A 160 -13.41 9.03 -4.19
CA GLU A 160 -13.55 10.45 -4.55
C GLU A 160 -14.93 10.99 -4.16
N GLU A 161 -16.00 10.19 -4.29
CA GLU A 161 -17.33 10.60 -3.86
C GLU A 161 -17.47 10.69 -2.33
N LEU A 162 -16.90 9.73 -1.60
CA LEU A 162 -16.81 9.81 -0.13
C LEU A 162 -16.10 11.10 0.30
N ASN A 163 -15.00 11.42 -0.36
CA ASN A 163 -14.21 12.61 -0.07
C ASN A 163 -14.94 13.90 -0.47
N ARG A 164 -15.64 13.91 -1.61
CA ARG A 164 -16.46 15.04 -2.04
C ARG A 164 -17.57 15.34 -1.01
N ALA A 165 -18.33 14.32 -0.64
CA ALA A 165 -19.41 14.47 0.33
C ALA A 165 -18.89 14.93 1.70
N ARG A 166 -17.69 14.49 2.09
CA ARG A 166 -17.02 14.92 3.32
C ARG A 166 -16.56 16.40 3.25
N ALA A 167 -16.02 16.80 2.10
CA ALA A 167 -15.58 18.19 1.86
C ALA A 167 -16.75 19.19 1.91
N GLU A 168 -17.95 18.79 1.48
CA GLU A 168 -19.17 19.63 1.61
C GLU A 168 -19.55 19.88 3.07
N ALA A 169 -19.18 18.99 3.98
CA ALA A 169 -19.32 19.19 5.42
C ALA A 169 -18.16 19.99 6.04
N GLY A 170 -17.21 20.46 5.24
CA GLY A 170 -16.02 21.20 5.71
C GLY A 170 -14.99 20.32 6.40
N GLU A 171 -15.00 19.01 6.16
CA GLU A 171 -14.10 18.06 6.79
C GLU A 171 -13.01 17.56 5.83
N ASP A 172 -11.92 17.03 6.41
CA ASP A 172 -10.82 16.39 5.66
C ASP A 172 -11.29 15.14 4.89
N PRO A 173 -10.55 14.70 3.87
CA PRO A 173 -10.81 13.45 3.17
C PRO A 173 -11.06 12.28 4.11
N MET A 174 -12.01 11.40 3.76
CA MET A 174 -12.34 10.21 4.52
C MET A 174 -11.35 9.08 4.25
N ALA A 175 -10.94 8.93 3.00
CA ALA A 175 -10.03 7.88 2.58
C ALA A 175 -9.06 8.37 1.48
N ALA A 176 -7.94 7.66 1.33
CA ALA A 176 -6.99 7.87 0.26
C ALA A 176 -6.70 6.56 -0.45
N TYR A 177 -6.84 6.52 -1.77
CA TYR A 177 -6.46 5.36 -2.56
C TYR A 177 -5.02 5.45 -3.06
N THR A 178 -4.41 4.29 -3.24
CA THR A 178 -3.19 4.13 -4.03
C THR A 178 -3.19 2.76 -4.71
N PHE A 179 -2.48 2.70 -5.83
CA PHE A 179 -2.29 1.47 -6.61
C PHE A 179 -0.81 1.34 -6.96
N ASP A 180 -0.33 0.11 -6.94
CA ASP A 180 1.00 -0.25 -7.43
C ASP A 180 0.92 -0.85 -8.85
N ALA A 181 1.87 -1.73 -9.20
CA ALA A 181 1.90 -2.46 -10.46
C ALA A 181 0.83 -3.56 -10.53
N GLY A 182 -0.45 -3.19 -10.41
CA GLY A 182 -1.59 -4.10 -10.45
C GLY A 182 -2.92 -3.40 -10.17
N PRO A 183 -4.05 -4.12 -10.31
CA PRO A 183 -5.39 -3.56 -10.14
C PRO A 183 -5.84 -3.47 -8.68
N ASN A 184 -5.08 -4.04 -7.74
CA ASN A 184 -5.44 -4.08 -6.32
C ASN A 184 -5.33 -2.70 -5.70
N ALA A 185 -6.38 -2.24 -5.03
CA ALA A 185 -6.40 -0.96 -4.35
C ALA A 185 -5.92 -1.08 -2.91
N VAL A 186 -5.16 -0.10 -2.46
CA VAL A 186 -4.85 0.11 -1.05
C VAL A 186 -5.52 1.40 -0.63
N LEU A 187 -6.40 1.33 0.38
CA LEU A 187 -7.16 2.46 0.89
C LEU A 187 -6.66 2.78 2.30
N TYR A 188 -6.19 4.00 2.50
CA TYR A 188 -5.81 4.52 3.82
C TYR A 188 -6.96 5.35 4.40
N MET A 189 -7.18 5.25 5.70
CA MET A 189 -8.21 6.03 6.41
C MET A 189 -7.89 6.09 7.90
N ARG A 190 -8.57 6.99 8.62
CA ARG A 190 -8.53 6.97 10.08
C ARG A 190 -9.45 5.90 10.62
N GLU A 191 -9.16 5.39 11.80
CA GLU A 191 -9.95 4.37 12.51
C GLU A 191 -11.46 4.67 12.51
N LYS A 192 -11.84 5.92 12.82
CA LYS A 192 -13.23 6.36 12.86
C LYS A 192 -13.98 6.25 11.52
N ASP A 193 -13.26 6.26 10.42
CA ASP A 193 -13.81 6.27 9.05
C ASP A 193 -13.90 4.85 8.45
N VAL A 194 -13.26 3.85 9.09
CA VAL A 194 -13.22 2.46 8.61
C VAL A 194 -14.61 1.86 8.37
N PRO A 195 -15.58 1.95 9.30
CA PRO A 195 -16.88 1.33 9.09
C PRO A 195 -17.62 1.90 7.86
N THR A 196 -17.54 3.21 7.64
CA THR A 196 -18.18 3.89 6.51
C THR A 196 -17.54 3.48 5.17
N VAL A 197 -16.21 3.44 5.11
CA VAL A 197 -15.48 3.04 3.90
C VAL A 197 -15.71 1.55 3.59
N LEU A 198 -15.68 0.68 4.60
CA LEU A 198 -16.01 -0.74 4.44
C LEU A 198 -17.42 -0.94 3.90
N ARG A 199 -18.42 -0.24 4.45
CA ARG A 199 -19.80 -0.29 3.95
C ARG A 199 -19.91 0.13 2.48
N ALA A 200 -19.23 1.21 2.08
CA ALA A 200 -19.20 1.63 0.70
C ALA A 200 -18.59 0.56 -0.22
N VAL A 201 -17.46 -0.02 0.17
CA VAL A 201 -16.81 -1.11 -0.57
C VAL A 201 -17.74 -2.32 -0.68
N GLN A 202 -18.41 -2.74 0.40
CA GLN A 202 -19.35 -3.86 0.39
C GLN A 202 -20.55 -3.61 -0.53
N HIS A 203 -21.06 -2.38 -0.56
CA HIS A 203 -22.21 -2.01 -1.39
C HIS A 203 -21.88 -2.09 -2.88
N TYR A 204 -20.77 -1.49 -3.32
CA TYR A 204 -20.42 -1.42 -4.74
C TYR A 204 -19.72 -2.67 -5.27
N PHE A 205 -19.10 -3.46 -4.39
CA PHE A 205 -18.34 -4.67 -4.74
C PHE A 205 -18.76 -5.86 -3.89
N PRO A 206 -20.01 -6.39 -4.10
CA PRO A 206 -20.55 -7.46 -3.29
C PRO A 206 -19.79 -8.77 -3.49
N GLY A 207 -19.91 -9.69 -2.51
CA GLY A 207 -19.32 -11.03 -2.56
C GLY A 207 -17.86 -11.10 -2.13
N ALA A 208 -17.23 -9.98 -1.78
CA ALA A 208 -15.87 -9.98 -1.23
C ALA A 208 -15.82 -10.71 0.12
N SER A 209 -14.80 -11.53 0.33
CA SER A 209 -14.48 -12.03 1.68
C SER A 209 -13.78 -10.95 2.48
N PHE A 210 -14.05 -10.88 3.81
CA PHE A 210 -13.47 -9.88 4.70
C PHE A 210 -12.55 -10.54 5.72
N ASP A 211 -11.30 -10.08 5.74
CA ASP A 211 -10.34 -10.36 6.78
C ASP A 211 -10.23 -9.10 7.66
N ASP A 212 -11.06 -9.06 8.71
CA ASP A 212 -11.21 -7.90 9.60
C ASP A 212 -10.88 -8.28 11.06
N PRO A 213 -9.58 -8.35 11.41
CA PRO A 213 -9.15 -8.71 12.76
C PRO A 213 -9.53 -7.67 13.82
N PHE A 214 -9.97 -6.47 13.40
CA PHE A 214 -10.40 -5.39 14.30
C PHE A 214 -11.93 -5.36 14.51
N GLN A 215 -12.68 -6.18 13.77
CA GLN A 215 -14.15 -6.30 13.86
C GLN A 215 -14.87 -4.95 13.69
N MET A 216 -14.42 -4.14 12.74
CA MET A 216 -14.96 -2.80 12.49
C MET A 216 -16.00 -2.75 11.37
N ALA A 217 -16.21 -3.87 10.66
CA ALA A 217 -17.25 -3.97 9.64
C ALA A 217 -18.63 -3.75 10.26
N SER A 218 -19.42 -2.82 9.71
CA SER A 218 -20.78 -2.52 10.15
C SER A 218 -21.67 -2.21 8.95
N ASN A 219 -22.77 -2.96 8.84
CA ASN A 219 -23.75 -2.73 7.78
C ASN A 219 -24.57 -1.43 8.01
N ASP A 220 -24.59 -0.94 9.25
CA ASP A 220 -25.37 0.24 9.66
C ASP A 220 -24.52 1.53 9.71
N ALA A 221 -23.21 1.46 9.35
CA ALA A 221 -22.37 2.64 9.33
C ALA A 221 -22.94 3.70 8.37
N PRO A 222 -23.15 4.96 8.81
CA PRO A 222 -23.77 5.97 7.94
C PRO A 222 -22.83 6.35 6.81
N LEU A 223 -23.36 6.45 5.60
CA LEU A 223 -22.71 7.20 4.52
C LEU A 223 -22.96 8.70 4.71
N PRO A 224 -22.07 9.59 4.23
CA PRO A 224 -22.32 11.03 4.30
C PRO A 224 -23.67 11.41 3.68
N ALA A 225 -24.38 12.39 4.27
CA ALA A 225 -25.73 12.74 3.86
C ALA A 225 -25.85 13.16 2.38
N THR A 226 -24.78 13.75 1.81
CA THR A 226 -24.72 14.20 0.42
C THR A 226 -24.07 13.19 -0.51
N PHE A 227 -23.83 11.96 -0.04
CA PHE A 227 -23.23 10.89 -0.85
C PHE A 227 -24.17 10.47 -1.98
N ARG A 228 -23.69 10.50 -3.20
CA ARG A 228 -24.46 10.11 -4.40
C ARG A 228 -24.28 8.62 -4.66
N HIS A 229 -25.38 7.88 -4.68
CA HIS A 229 -25.39 6.43 -4.82
C HIS A 229 -25.26 5.94 -6.27
N ASP A 230 -25.42 6.83 -7.24
CA ASP A 230 -25.44 6.54 -8.68
C ASP A 230 -24.11 6.83 -9.40
N ILE A 231 -23.03 7.03 -8.64
CA ILE A 231 -21.70 7.39 -9.20
C ILE A 231 -21.09 6.28 -10.06
N VAL A 232 -21.33 5.04 -9.67
CA VAL A 232 -20.94 3.83 -10.41
C VAL A 232 -22.03 2.77 -10.21
N PRO A 233 -22.24 1.87 -11.18
CA PRO A 233 -23.10 0.71 -10.99
C PRO A 233 -22.51 -0.20 -9.91
N VAL A 234 -23.36 -0.96 -9.22
CA VAL A 234 -22.91 -2.07 -8.39
C VAL A 234 -22.21 -3.09 -9.30
N HIS A 235 -20.98 -3.40 -8.96
CA HIS A 235 -20.15 -4.33 -9.75
C HIS A 235 -20.63 -5.79 -9.58
N PRO A 236 -20.31 -6.69 -10.53
CA PRO A 236 -20.55 -8.11 -10.36
C PRO A 236 -19.92 -8.64 -9.06
N ALA A 237 -20.56 -9.62 -8.45
CA ALA A 237 -20.02 -10.28 -7.26
C ALA A 237 -18.58 -10.76 -7.52
N GLU A 238 -17.75 -10.67 -6.49
CA GLU A 238 -16.32 -11.03 -6.53
C GLU A 238 -15.44 -10.20 -7.49
N SER A 239 -15.92 -9.06 -8.02
CA SER A 239 -15.06 -8.10 -8.71
C SER A 239 -13.95 -7.56 -7.79
N VAL A 240 -14.25 -7.44 -6.50
CA VAL A 240 -13.30 -7.45 -5.39
C VAL A 240 -13.47 -8.79 -4.67
N ARG A 241 -12.44 -9.63 -4.65
CA ARG A 241 -12.52 -11.00 -4.09
C ARG A 241 -12.33 -11.03 -2.60
N ARG A 242 -11.45 -10.18 -2.11
CA ARG A 242 -11.08 -10.12 -0.69
C ARG A 242 -10.75 -8.70 -0.29
N VAL A 243 -11.17 -8.33 0.90
CA VAL A 243 -10.72 -7.10 1.57
C VAL A 243 -9.96 -7.49 2.82
N ILE A 244 -8.72 -7.05 2.92
CA ILE A 244 -7.86 -7.29 4.08
C ILE A 244 -7.76 -5.99 4.86
N HIS A 245 -8.24 -5.99 6.10
CA HIS A 245 -8.13 -4.87 7.01
C HIS A 245 -6.85 -5.00 7.84
N THR A 246 -5.98 -4.01 7.77
CA THR A 246 -4.71 -3.98 8.48
C THR A 246 -4.35 -2.56 8.94
N ARG A 247 -3.17 -2.41 9.52
CA ARG A 247 -2.61 -1.12 9.95
C ARG A 247 -1.09 -1.15 9.85
N VAL A 248 -0.43 -0.04 10.16
CA VAL A 248 1.03 0.06 10.17
C VAL A 248 1.62 -1.01 11.09
N GLY A 249 2.58 -1.78 10.60
CA GLY A 249 3.19 -2.93 11.30
C GLY A 249 4.54 -2.62 11.94
N ASP A 250 5.00 -3.54 12.79
CA ASP A 250 6.28 -3.44 13.52
C ASP A 250 7.51 -3.87 12.69
N GLY A 251 7.29 -4.33 11.45
CA GLY A 251 8.33 -4.96 10.65
C GLY A 251 8.58 -6.43 11.00
N PRO A 252 9.70 -7.00 10.54
CA PRO A 252 10.02 -8.38 10.79
C PRO A 252 10.22 -8.67 12.29
N ARG A 253 9.64 -9.77 12.75
CA ARG A 253 9.76 -10.25 14.13
C ARG A 253 10.22 -11.70 14.14
N VAL A 254 11.06 -12.05 15.10
CA VAL A 254 11.29 -13.45 15.49
C VAL A 254 10.16 -13.80 16.45
N LEU A 255 9.29 -14.72 16.04
CA LEU A 255 8.14 -15.12 16.85
C LEU A 255 8.57 -16.12 17.92
N GLU A 256 9.48 -17.02 17.55
CA GLU A 256 9.97 -18.09 18.40
C GLU A 256 11.35 -18.57 17.95
N HIS A 257 12.21 -18.91 18.89
CA HIS A 257 13.48 -19.58 18.60
C HIS A 257 13.27 -21.11 18.71
N GLY A 258 13.46 -21.81 17.60
CA GLY A 258 13.25 -23.27 17.53
C GLY A 258 11.81 -23.65 17.16
N LEU A 259 11.43 -24.89 17.51
CA LEU A 259 10.13 -25.45 17.23
C LEU A 259 9.17 -25.19 18.40
N GLY A 260 8.21 -24.33 18.20
CA GLY A 260 7.19 -23.98 19.18
C GLY A 260 5.80 -23.87 18.59
N PRO A 261 4.78 -23.42 19.35
CA PRO A 261 3.39 -23.36 18.90
C PRO A 261 3.16 -22.51 17.64
N GLN A 262 4.05 -21.55 17.36
CA GLN A 262 3.98 -20.69 16.17
C GLN A 262 4.94 -21.16 15.05
N SER A 263 5.57 -22.31 15.19
CA SER A 263 6.43 -22.87 14.14
C SER A 263 5.60 -23.21 12.90
N LEU A 264 6.15 -22.87 11.73
CA LEU A 264 5.58 -23.27 10.44
C LEU A 264 5.98 -24.71 10.05
N LEU A 265 6.87 -25.33 10.80
CA LEU A 265 7.34 -26.68 10.58
C LEU A 265 7.05 -27.55 11.81
N THR A 266 6.76 -28.84 11.57
CA THR A 266 6.76 -29.87 12.62
C THR A 266 8.19 -30.19 13.04
N PRO A 267 8.40 -30.96 14.16
CA PRO A 267 9.72 -31.45 14.54
C PRO A 267 10.45 -32.22 13.43
N GLU A 268 9.71 -32.87 12.53
CA GLU A 268 10.22 -33.64 11.40
C GLU A 268 10.51 -32.74 10.17
N GLY A 269 10.33 -31.41 10.27
CA GLY A 269 10.60 -30.45 9.20
C GLY A 269 9.49 -30.39 8.11
N VAL A 270 8.30 -30.91 8.39
CA VAL A 270 7.15 -30.87 7.47
C VAL A 270 6.37 -29.58 7.72
N PRO A 271 5.91 -28.86 6.66
CA PRO A 271 5.09 -27.68 6.83
C PRO A 271 3.79 -27.95 7.60
N VAL A 272 3.53 -27.15 8.64
CA VAL A 272 2.24 -27.17 9.35
C VAL A 272 1.20 -26.58 8.43
N ARG A 273 0.18 -27.38 8.05
CA ARG A 273 -0.97 -26.88 7.28
C ARG A 273 -1.91 -26.18 8.26
N THR A 274 -2.04 -24.86 8.11
CA THR A 274 -3.16 -24.12 8.72
C THR A 274 -4.43 -24.49 7.93
N THR A 275 -5.36 -25.17 8.58
CA THR A 275 -6.72 -25.44 8.08
C THR A 275 -7.52 -24.15 8.02
#